data_d4868855f1ccf4d5ac0bc47ffcce48d1
#
_entry.id   d4868855f1ccf4d5ac0bc47ffcce48d1
#
_cell.length_a   1.000
_cell.length_b   1.000
_cell.length_c   1.000
_cell.angle_alpha   90.00
_cell.angle_beta   90.00
_cell.angle_gamma   90.00
#
_symmetry.space_group_name_H-M   'P 1'
#
loop_
_entity.id
_entity.type
_entity.pdbx_description
1 polymer ?
#
loop_
_entity_poly.entity_id
_entity_poly.type
_entity_poly.pdbx_seq_one_letter_code
_entity_poly.pdbx_strand_id
1 'polypeptide(L)'
;AHPKIIPHCDGSGEVIAVGKDVKDRKAGDRVWVWNAQGGYDGPGRAFGTAAEFIAIDSMQTALLHEKLNFLEGACLGVPAMTAHHAVFADGAIKGQTVLVQGGGGVVANFAIQFASSSGARVLATAGSKQRLSHALGAGANTVFDRHDPNLSDLILDATNGKGVDRVIELEFGGNLLTDMSVLG
;
A
#
# COMPACT_ATOMS: atom_id res chain seq x y z
N ALA A 1 1.00 -7.70 -27.98
CA ALA A 1 1.40 -6.34 -27.60
C ALA A 1 0.37 -5.35 -28.19
N HIS A 2 -0.01 -4.33 -27.43
CA HIS A 2 -0.93 -3.28 -27.90
C HIS A 2 -0.14 -2.15 -28.55
N PRO A 3 -0.53 -1.62 -29.73
CA PRO A 3 0.20 -0.55 -30.42
C PRO A 3 0.10 0.80 -29.70
N LYS A 4 -0.93 0.98 -28.86
CA LYS A 4 -1.13 2.17 -28.01
C LYS A 4 -1.66 1.70 -26.67
N ILE A 5 -1.19 2.32 -25.58
CA ILE A 5 -1.60 2.02 -24.22
C ILE A 5 -1.88 3.34 -23.49
N ILE A 6 -3.00 3.40 -22.80
CA ILE A 6 -3.28 4.40 -21.78
C ILE A 6 -2.78 3.77 -20.46
N PRO A 7 -1.78 4.36 -19.80
CA PRO A 7 -1.18 3.76 -18.60
C PRO A 7 -2.03 3.94 -17.35
N HIS A 8 -1.54 3.39 -16.25
CA HIS A 8 -2.03 3.45 -14.88
C HIS A 8 -3.26 2.58 -14.60
N CYS A 9 -3.25 1.98 -13.41
CA CYS A 9 -4.30 1.09 -12.92
C CYS A 9 -5.20 1.74 -11.88
N ASP A 10 -4.70 2.76 -11.20
CA ASP A 10 -5.36 3.43 -10.10
C ASP A 10 -5.81 4.82 -10.52
N GLY A 11 -6.86 5.31 -9.91
CA GLY A 11 -7.39 6.64 -10.17
C GLY A 11 -8.57 6.96 -9.27
N SER A 12 -9.09 8.15 -9.42
CA SER A 12 -10.33 8.57 -8.78
C SER A 12 -11.04 9.61 -9.65
N GLY A 13 -12.33 9.74 -9.46
CA GLY A 13 -13.13 10.67 -10.25
C GLY A 13 -14.59 10.60 -9.88
N GLU A 14 -15.41 11.18 -10.74
CA GLU A 14 -16.86 11.20 -10.62
C GLU A 14 -17.50 10.30 -11.69
N VAL A 15 -18.48 9.52 -11.28
CA VAL A 15 -19.28 8.71 -12.20
C VAL A 15 -20.16 9.64 -13.00
N ILE A 16 -19.97 9.68 -14.33
CA ILE A 16 -20.79 10.51 -15.24
C ILE A 16 -21.96 9.74 -15.83
N ALA A 17 -21.84 8.43 -16.00
CA ALA A 17 -22.89 7.55 -16.51
C ALA A 17 -22.67 6.12 -16.00
N VAL A 18 -23.73 5.33 -15.95
CA VAL A 18 -23.72 3.91 -15.60
C VAL A 18 -24.43 3.06 -16.65
N GLY A 19 -23.99 1.82 -16.83
CA GLY A 19 -24.68 0.84 -17.65
C GLY A 19 -26.05 0.48 -17.07
N LYS A 20 -26.95 -0.03 -17.91
CA LYS A 20 -28.35 -0.35 -17.53
C LYS A 20 -28.47 -1.36 -16.39
N ASP A 21 -27.47 -2.24 -16.21
CA ASP A 21 -27.47 -3.31 -15.23
C ASP A 21 -26.74 -2.94 -13.94
N VAL A 22 -26.07 -1.77 -13.87
CA VAL A 22 -25.38 -1.27 -12.69
C VAL A 22 -26.40 -0.74 -11.68
N LYS A 23 -26.35 -1.26 -10.44
CA LYS A 23 -27.29 -0.91 -9.37
C LYS A 23 -26.64 -0.31 -8.14
N ASP A 24 -25.35 -0.44 -8.04
CA ASP A 24 -24.54 -0.08 -6.88
C ASP A 24 -23.76 1.24 -7.03
N ARG A 25 -23.90 1.88 -8.21
CA ARG A 25 -23.33 3.19 -8.53
C ARG A 25 -24.33 4.02 -9.31
N LYS A 26 -24.19 5.34 -9.26
CA LYS A 26 -25.00 6.31 -10.01
C LYS A 26 -24.16 7.51 -10.44
N ALA A 27 -24.64 8.26 -11.42
CA ALA A 27 -24.02 9.53 -11.81
C ALA A 27 -23.94 10.48 -10.60
N GLY A 28 -22.82 11.17 -10.47
CA GLY A 28 -22.49 12.03 -9.33
C GLY A 28 -21.76 11.31 -8.18
N ASP A 29 -21.66 9.98 -8.19
CA ASP A 29 -20.89 9.27 -7.18
C ASP A 29 -19.40 9.58 -7.34
N ARG A 30 -18.76 9.96 -6.24
CA ARG A 30 -17.30 10.08 -6.16
C ARG A 30 -16.70 8.71 -5.87
N VAL A 31 -15.77 8.28 -6.70
CA VAL A 31 -15.17 6.94 -6.59
C VAL A 31 -13.65 6.99 -6.71
N TRP A 32 -13.00 6.00 -6.13
CA TRP A 32 -11.66 5.59 -6.51
C TRP A 32 -11.72 4.25 -7.24
N VAL A 33 -10.76 4.01 -8.11
CA VAL A 33 -10.72 2.82 -8.97
C VAL A 33 -9.43 2.05 -8.78
N TRP A 34 -9.49 0.76 -9.03
CA TRP A 34 -8.35 -0.12 -8.94
C TRP A 34 -8.32 -1.07 -10.13
N ASN A 35 -7.11 -1.49 -10.50
CA ASN A 35 -6.89 -2.46 -11.57
C ASN A 35 -7.61 -2.11 -12.89
N ALA A 36 -7.66 -0.82 -13.25
CA ALA A 36 -8.39 -0.34 -14.41
C ALA A 36 -7.94 -0.98 -15.73
N GLN A 37 -6.69 -1.39 -15.83
CA GLN A 37 -6.17 -2.11 -17.00
C GLN A 37 -6.56 -3.60 -17.03
N GLY A 38 -7.32 -4.09 -16.04
CA GLY A 38 -7.61 -5.51 -15.89
C GLY A 38 -6.36 -6.32 -15.57
N GLY A 39 -6.41 -7.63 -15.67
CA GLY A 39 -5.24 -8.49 -15.44
C GLY A 39 -4.10 -8.27 -16.45
N TYR A 40 -3.12 -9.16 -16.42
CA TYR A 40 -1.95 -9.10 -17.30
C TYR A 40 -2.26 -9.44 -18.77
N ASP A 41 -3.42 -10.01 -19.05
CA ASP A 41 -3.87 -10.46 -20.36
C ASP A 41 -5.18 -9.78 -20.76
N GLY A 42 -5.41 -9.72 -22.08
CA GLY A 42 -6.65 -9.24 -22.65
C GLY A 42 -6.64 -7.77 -23.09
N PRO A 43 -7.72 -7.35 -23.77
CA PRO A 43 -7.81 -6.02 -24.39
C PRO A 43 -7.90 -4.89 -23.35
N GLY A 44 -8.42 -5.14 -22.15
CA GLY A 44 -8.54 -4.17 -21.07
C GLY A 44 -7.21 -3.56 -20.66
N ARG A 45 -6.10 -4.32 -20.79
CA ARG A 45 -4.75 -3.85 -20.48
C ARG A 45 -4.30 -2.58 -21.22
N ALA A 46 -4.92 -2.27 -22.34
CA ALA A 46 -4.62 -1.06 -23.11
C ALA A 46 -5.30 0.21 -22.56
N PHE A 47 -6.23 0.10 -21.61
CA PHE A 47 -7.12 1.17 -21.20
C PHE A 47 -6.97 1.45 -19.70
N GLY A 48 -5.98 2.27 -19.35
CA GLY A 48 -5.75 2.69 -17.96
C GLY A 48 -6.38 4.04 -17.63
N THR A 49 -5.99 4.56 -16.45
CA THR A 49 -6.61 5.75 -15.85
C THR A 49 -6.01 7.08 -16.27
N ALA A 50 -4.92 7.10 -17.07
CA ALA A 50 -4.34 8.35 -17.60
C ALA A 50 -5.20 8.91 -18.75
N ALA A 51 -6.47 9.15 -18.50
CA ALA A 51 -7.47 9.64 -19.46
C ALA A 51 -8.49 10.54 -18.76
N GLU A 52 -9.14 11.41 -19.51
CA GLU A 52 -10.24 12.24 -19.01
C GLU A 52 -11.44 11.39 -18.57
N PHE A 53 -11.72 10.34 -19.33
CA PHE A 53 -12.81 9.40 -19.07
C PHE A 53 -12.33 7.97 -19.22
N ILE A 54 -12.85 7.10 -18.38
CA ILE A 54 -12.66 5.64 -18.47
C ILE A 54 -14.00 4.93 -18.40
N ALA A 55 -14.11 3.80 -19.10
CA ALA A 55 -15.19 2.85 -18.92
C ALA A 55 -14.62 1.65 -18.14
N ILE A 56 -15.20 1.34 -17.00
CA ILE A 56 -14.69 0.32 -16.08
C ILE A 56 -15.87 -0.42 -15.45
N ASP A 57 -15.65 -1.68 -15.05
CA ASP A 57 -16.62 -2.46 -14.29
C ASP A 57 -16.90 -1.78 -12.95
N SER A 58 -18.16 -1.71 -12.52
CA SER A 58 -18.55 -1.14 -11.24
C SER A 58 -17.87 -1.82 -10.06
N MET A 59 -17.58 -3.11 -10.17
CA MET A 59 -16.83 -3.89 -9.18
C MET A 59 -15.38 -3.44 -8.97
N GLN A 60 -14.81 -2.72 -9.94
CA GLN A 60 -13.47 -2.14 -9.84
C GLN A 60 -13.49 -0.69 -9.32
N THR A 61 -14.61 -0.28 -8.73
CA THR A 61 -14.78 1.04 -8.13
C THR A 61 -15.23 0.91 -6.67
N ALA A 62 -14.83 1.85 -5.84
CA ALA A 62 -15.37 2.02 -4.50
C ALA A 62 -15.69 3.48 -4.24
N LEU A 63 -16.71 3.74 -3.42
CA LEU A 63 -17.07 5.10 -3.05
C LEU A 63 -15.91 5.80 -2.35
N LEU A 64 -15.59 6.98 -2.80
CA LEU A 64 -14.60 7.84 -2.17
C LEU A 64 -15.27 8.62 -1.03
N HIS A 65 -14.72 8.48 0.17
CA HIS A 65 -15.22 9.19 1.34
C HIS A 65 -15.19 10.71 1.11
N GLU A 66 -16.21 11.42 1.56
CA GLU A 66 -16.39 12.86 1.33
C GLU A 66 -15.23 13.74 1.81
N LYS A 67 -14.53 13.31 2.87
CA LYS A 67 -13.36 14.01 3.43
C LYS A 67 -12.09 13.88 2.59
N LEU A 68 -12.05 12.94 1.65
CA LEU A 68 -10.89 12.73 0.78
C LEU A 68 -11.09 13.51 -0.53
N ASN A 69 -10.02 14.13 -1.01
CA ASN A 69 -10.00 14.69 -2.36
C ASN A 69 -9.65 13.61 -3.41
N PHE A 70 -9.75 13.96 -4.68
CA PHE A 70 -9.47 12.99 -5.75
C PHE A 70 -8.00 12.61 -5.84
N LEU A 71 -7.05 13.45 -5.46
CA LEU A 71 -5.64 13.08 -5.43
C LEU A 71 -5.36 12.00 -4.38
N GLU A 72 -5.95 12.14 -3.20
CA GLU A 72 -5.90 11.12 -2.14
C GLU A 72 -6.59 9.84 -2.59
N GLY A 73 -7.77 9.94 -3.22
CA GLY A 73 -8.49 8.81 -3.78
C GLY A 73 -7.69 8.02 -4.80
N ALA A 74 -6.97 8.72 -5.67
CA ALA A 74 -6.13 8.09 -6.69
C ALA A 74 -4.93 7.30 -6.11
N CYS A 75 -4.56 7.53 -4.86
CA CYS A 75 -3.51 6.79 -4.17
C CYS A 75 -4.00 5.49 -3.49
N LEU A 76 -5.32 5.27 -3.40
CA LEU A 76 -5.88 4.13 -2.65
C LEU A 76 -5.75 2.79 -3.38
N GLY A 77 -5.81 2.75 -4.70
CA GLY A 77 -5.88 1.53 -5.49
C GLY A 77 -4.86 0.44 -5.13
N VAL A 78 -4.00 0.07 -6.04
CA VAL A 78 -3.03 -1.02 -5.85
C VAL A 78 -2.18 -0.85 -4.58
N PRO A 79 -1.62 0.33 -4.26
CA PRO A 79 -0.73 0.44 -3.09
C PRO A 79 -1.43 0.18 -1.76
N ALA A 80 -2.60 0.76 -1.51
CA ALA A 80 -3.29 0.58 -0.24
C ALA A 80 -3.88 -0.83 -0.12
N MET A 81 -4.43 -1.38 -1.19
CA MET A 81 -4.94 -2.76 -1.20
C MET A 81 -3.83 -3.78 -0.95
N THR A 82 -2.66 -3.60 -1.59
CA THR A 82 -1.49 -4.45 -1.37
C THR A 82 -1.02 -4.37 0.08
N ALA A 83 -0.91 -3.18 0.62
CA ALA A 83 -0.53 -2.97 2.01
C ALA A 83 -1.54 -3.60 2.99
N HIS A 84 -2.83 -3.41 2.75
CA HIS A 84 -3.88 -4.00 3.57
C HIS A 84 -3.79 -5.53 3.57
N HIS A 85 -3.64 -6.13 2.39
CA HIS A 85 -3.47 -7.58 2.28
C HIS A 85 -2.22 -8.06 3.02
N ALA A 86 -1.07 -7.42 2.79
CA ALA A 86 0.19 -7.80 3.45
C ALA A 86 0.11 -7.70 5.00
N VAL A 87 -0.62 -6.72 5.51
CA VAL A 87 -0.77 -6.51 6.95
C VAL A 87 -1.73 -7.51 7.58
N PHE A 88 -2.84 -7.86 6.91
CA PHE A 88 -3.96 -8.58 7.52
C PHE A 88 -4.21 -9.99 6.98
N ALA A 89 -3.48 -10.47 5.96
CA ALA A 89 -3.70 -11.78 5.35
C ALA A 89 -3.67 -12.93 6.37
N ASP A 90 -2.80 -12.84 7.38
CA ASP A 90 -2.65 -13.86 8.42
C ASP A 90 -3.36 -13.49 9.73
N GLY A 91 -4.36 -12.61 9.66
CA GLY A 91 -5.19 -12.25 10.81
C GLY A 91 -4.77 -10.96 11.53
N ALA A 92 -5.33 -10.80 12.73
CA ALA A 92 -5.16 -9.58 13.53
C ALA A 92 -3.72 -9.43 14.06
N ILE A 93 -3.25 -8.18 14.10
CA ILE A 93 -1.87 -7.85 14.48
C ILE A 93 -1.79 -7.00 15.75
N LYS A 94 -2.91 -6.80 16.45
CA LYS A 94 -2.95 -6.02 17.69
C LYS A 94 -1.99 -6.57 18.73
N GLY A 95 -1.10 -5.71 19.23
CA GLY A 95 -0.09 -6.07 20.24
C GLY A 95 1.16 -6.73 19.66
N GLN A 96 1.19 -7.03 18.36
CA GLN A 96 2.40 -7.54 17.70
C GLN A 96 3.42 -6.42 17.44
N THR A 97 4.70 -6.82 17.34
CA THR A 97 5.76 -5.97 16.80
C THR A 97 5.95 -6.29 15.32
N VAL A 98 5.75 -5.31 14.47
CA VAL A 98 5.79 -5.45 13.00
C VAL A 98 6.94 -4.64 12.43
N LEU A 99 7.82 -5.27 11.68
CA LEU A 99 8.84 -4.59 10.89
C LEU A 99 8.31 -4.32 9.48
N VAL A 100 8.36 -3.07 9.04
CA VAL A 100 8.01 -2.68 7.66
C VAL A 100 9.29 -2.26 6.94
N GLN A 101 9.72 -3.06 5.99
CA GLN A 101 10.88 -2.76 5.17
C GLN A 101 10.54 -1.66 4.13
N GLY A 102 11.48 -0.77 3.88
CA GLY A 102 11.31 0.29 2.89
C GLY A 102 10.23 1.34 3.22
N GLY A 103 10.07 1.72 4.50
CA GLY A 103 9.02 2.60 5.03
C GLY A 103 8.82 3.96 4.35
N GLY A 104 9.74 4.37 3.48
CA GLY A 104 9.57 5.55 2.63
C GLY A 104 8.88 5.32 1.30
N GLY A 105 8.49 4.09 0.97
CA GLY A 105 7.72 3.73 -0.23
C GLY A 105 6.21 3.85 0.00
N VAL A 106 5.42 3.92 -1.08
CA VAL A 106 3.96 4.14 -0.99
C VAL A 106 3.26 2.97 -0.29
N VAL A 107 3.55 1.74 -0.69
CA VAL A 107 2.96 0.53 -0.07
C VAL A 107 3.37 0.43 1.39
N ALA A 108 4.66 0.62 1.70
CA ALA A 108 5.16 0.59 3.08
C ALA A 108 4.52 1.67 3.95
N ASN A 109 4.29 2.87 3.41
CA ASN A 109 3.64 3.95 4.14
C ASN A 109 2.21 3.57 4.55
N PHE A 110 1.42 2.99 3.63
CA PHE A 110 0.11 2.44 3.97
C PHE A 110 0.19 1.29 4.97
N ALA A 111 1.17 0.39 4.83
CA ALA A 111 1.36 -0.71 5.77
C ALA A 111 1.65 -0.22 7.19
N ILE A 112 2.50 0.81 7.33
CA ILE A 112 2.76 1.46 8.62
C ILE A 112 1.47 2.03 9.22
N GLN A 113 0.68 2.77 8.44
CA GLN A 113 -0.58 3.35 8.90
C GLN A 113 -1.58 2.27 9.34
N PHE A 114 -1.77 1.23 8.55
CA PHE A 114 -2.67 0.12 8.89
C PHE A 114 -2.21 -0.62 10.13
N ALA A 115 -0.93 -0.95 10.24
CA ALA A 115 -0.38 -1.64 11.39
C ALA A 115 -0.49 -0.80 12.68
N SER A 116 -0.09 0.46 12.63
CA SER A 116 -0.14 1.39 13.75
C SER A 116 -1.58 1.62 14.22
N SER A 117 -2.52 1.90 13.31
CA SER A 117 -3.93 2.11 13.63
C SER A 117 -4.61 0.87 14.22
N SER A 118 -4.08 -0.32 13.92
CA SER A 118 -4.56 -1.60 14.44
C SER A 118 -3.94 -1.99 15.79
N GLY A 119 -3.11 -1.12 16.36
CA GLY A 119 -2.50 -1.32 17.68
C GLY A 119 -1.26 -2.22 17.68
N ALA A 120 -0.58 -2.38 16.55
CA ALA A 120 0.74 -2.98 16.49
C ALA A 120 1.82 -1.95 16.88
N ARG A 121 2.94 -2.44 17.40
CA ARG A 121 4.18 -1.68 17.49
C ARG A 121 4.90 -1.78 16.15
N VAL A 122 5.12 -0.64 15.49
CA VAL A 122 5.70 -0.60 14.15
C VAL A 122 7.14 -0.14 14.17
N LEU A 123 8.03 -0.98 13.68
CA LEU A 123 9.41 -0.66 13.34
C LEU A 123 9.48 -0.48 11.81
N ALA A 124 10.29 0.44 11.30
CA ALA A 124 10.44 0.61 9.85
C ALA A 124 11.87 0.91 9.44
N THR A 125 12.26 0.48 8.25
CA THR A 125 13.55 0.84 7.66
C THR A 125 13.38 1.80 6.50
N ALA A 126 14.34 2.69 6.27
CA ALA A 126 14.37 3.53 5.06
C ALA A 126 15.80 3.96 4.73
N GLY A 127 16.04 4.36 3.49
CA GLY A 127 17.39 4.66 2.97
C GLY A 127 17.73 6.16 2.93
N SER A 128 16.98 7.04 3.59
CA SER A 128 17.33 8.46 3.71
C SER A 128 16.63 9.12 4.89
N LYS A 129 17.21 10.20 5.42
CA LYS A 129 16.62 10.97 6.52
C LYS A 129 15.19 11.43 6.23
N GLN A 130 14.92 11.90 5.01
CA GLN A 130 13.58 12.31 4.61
C GLN A 130 12.58 11.16 4.65
N ARG A 131 12.97 9.98 4.15
CA ARG A 131 12.13 8.77 4.17
C ARG A 131 11.91 8.21 5.56
N LEU A 132 12.91 8.30 6.44
CA LEU A 132 12.79 7.95 7.86
C LEU A 132 11.76 8.87 8.55
N SER A 133 11.86 10.19 8.34
CA SER A 133 10.87 11.14 8.85
C SER A 133 9.46 10.87 8.31
N HIS A 134 9.35 10.48 7.04
CA HIS A 134 8.06 10.11 6.43
C HIS A 134 7.45 8.86 7.07
N ALA A 135 8.26 7.85 7.35
CA ALA A 135 7.81 6.64 8.04
C ALA A 135 7.36 6.94 9.49
N LEU A 136 8.08 7.80 10.22
CA LEU A 136 7.65 8.28 11.55
C LEU A 136 6.30 9.01 11.46
N GLY A 137 6.15 9.93 10.48
CA GLY A 137 4.90 10.64 10.25
C GLY A 137 3.72 9.72 9.90
N ALA A 138 3.97 8.55 9.32
CA ALA A 138 2.98 7.53 9.03
C ALA A 138 2.56 6.71 10.27
N GLY A 139 3.29 6.81 11.38
CA GLY A 139 2.97 6.12 12.63
C GLY A 139 3.95 5.03 13.05
N ALA A 140 5.15 4.94 12.44
CA ALA A 140 6.19 4.06 12.93
C ALA A 140 6.68 4.52 14.30
N ASN A 141 6.85 3.58 15.24
CA ASN A 141 7.36 3.84 16.59
C ASN A 141 8.89 4.04 16.61
N THR A 142 9.59 3.33 15.74
CA THR A 142 11.04 3.40 15.61
C THR A 142 11.42 3.22 14.14
N VAL A 143 12.43 3.95 13.69
CA VAL A 143 12.94 3.85 12.32
C VAL A 143 14.44 3.65 12.29
N PHE A 144 14.92 2.90 11.31
CA PHE A 144 16.33 2.54 11.15
C PHE A 144 16.81 2.87 9.74
N ASP A 145 18.05 3.30 9.61
CA ASP A 145 18.70 3.40 8.30
C ASP A 145 18.97 1.98 7.76
N ARG A 146 18.38 1.66 6.62
CA ARG A 146 18.58 0.36 5.97
C ARG A 146 20.02 0.06 5.58
N HIS A 147 20.88 1.08 5.54
CA HIS A 147 22.30 0.96 5.21
C HIS A 147 23.21 0.78 6.43
N ASP A 148 22.63 0.79 7.64
CA ASP A 148 23.42 0.57 8.85
C ASP A 148 23.94 -0.88 8.87
N PRO A 149 25.26 -1.10 9.00
CA PRO A 149 25.85 -2.44 9.02
C PRO A 149 25.40 -3.26 10.24
N ASN A 150 24.90 -2.63 11.30
CA ASN A 150 24.40 -3.27 12.52
C ASN A 150 22.86 -3.30 12.56
N LEU A 151 22.18 -3.17 11.42
CA LEU A 151 20.73 -3.04 11.37
C LEU A 151 19.99 -4.14 12.12
N SER A 152 20.41 -5.39 11.99
CA SER A 152 19.79 -6.53 12.70
C SER A 152 19.92 -6.39 14.22
N ASP A 153 21.11 -6.04 14.69
CA ASP A 153 21.35 -5.84 16.15
C ASP A 153 20.52 -4.69 16.69
N LEU A 154 20.42 -3.59 15.96
CA LEU A 154 19.58 -2.43 16.33
C LEU A 154 18.09 -2.80 16.44
N ILE A 155 17.59 -3.65 15.52
CA ILE A 155 16.21 -4.13 15.58
C ILE A 155 16.01 -5.08 16.77
N LEU A 156 16.94 -6.01 17.00
CA LEU A 156 16.91 -6.89 18.16
C LEU A 156 16.98 -6.13 19.48
N ASP A 157 17.85 -5.15 19.59
CA ASP A 157 17.95 -4.27 20.78
C ASP A 157 16.63 -3.53 21.01
N ALA A 158 16.04 -2.97 19.97
CA ALA A 158 14.74 -2.31 20.06
C ALA A 158 13.60 -3.23 20.50
N THR A 159 13.76 -4.54 20.34
CA THR A 159 12.78 -5.57 20.75
C THR A 159 13.20 -6.34 22.01
N ASN A 160 14.24 -5.87 22.72
CA ASN A 160 14.83 -6.54 23.88
C ASN A 160 15.24 -8.00 23.58
N GLY A 161 15.80 -8.24 22.42
CA GLY A 161 16.27 -9.54 21.95
C GLY A 161 15.17 -10.51 21.51
N LYS A 162 13.90 -10.11 21.52
CA LYS A 162 12.77 -10.97 21.13
C LYS A 162 12.55 -11.10 19.62
N GLY A 163 13.07 -10.14 18.86
CA GLY A 163 12.76 -10.03 17.45
C GLY A 163 11.37 -9.45 17.18
N VAL A 164 10.92 -9.56 15.93
CA VAL A 164 9.62 -9.07 15.47
C VAL A 164 8.68 -10.22 15.17
N ASP A 165 7.38 -10.03 15.40
CA ASP A 165 6.36 -11.06 15.15
C ASP A 165 6.02 -11.20 13.66
N ARG A 166 6.28 -10.14 12.89
CA ARG A 166 5.96 -10.09 11.45
C ARG A 166 6.85 -9.12 10.71
N VAL A 167 7.23 -9.47 9.49
CA VAL A 167 7.90 -8.59 8.54
C VAL A 167 6.97 -8.33 7.34
N ILE A 168 6.76 -7.06 7.00
CA ILE A 168 6.13 -6.62 5.76
C ILE A 168 7.26 -6.26 4.79
N GLU A 169 7.47 -7.15 3.84
CA GLU A 169 8.63 -7.11 2.96
C GLU A 169 8.24 -6.66 1.54
N LEU A 170 9.03 -5.77 0.96
CA LEU A 170 8.82 -5.20 -0.37
C LEU A 170 10.00 -5.39 -1.33
N GLU A 171 11.11 -5.93 -0.84
CA GLU A 171 12.32 -6.25 -1.63
C GLU A 171 13.00 -7.51 -1.08
N PHE A 172 12.29 -8.61 -1.11
CA PHE A 172 12.65 -9.87 -0.46
C PHE A 172 14.10 -10.33 -0.70
N GLY A 173 14.60 -10.21 -1.94
CA GLY A 173 15.95 -10.66 -2.28
C GLY A 173 17.07 -9.88 -1.54
N GLY A 174 16.86 -8.57 -1.35
CA GLY A 174 17.86 -7.69 -0.69
C GLY A 174 17.84 -7.77 0.83
N ASN A 175 16.69 -8.05 1.43
CA ASN A 175 16.49 -7.98 2.88
C ASN A 175 16.43 -9.34 3.58
N LEU A 176 16.39 -10.45 2.84
CA LEU A 176 16.12 -11.79 3.37
C LEU A 176 16.99 -12.16 4.59
N LEU A 177 18.29 -11.88 4.54
CA LEU A 177 19.19 -12.23 5.65
C LEU A 177 18.87 -11.43 6.92
N THR A 178 18.59 -10.14 6.77
CA THR A 178 18.15 -9.28 7.88
C THR A 178 16.83 -9.79 8.44
N ASP A 179 15.85 -10.05 7.58
CA ASP A 179 14.52 -10.51 7.99
C ASP A 179 14.58 -11.82 8.78
N MET A 180 15.35 -12.78 8.28
CA MET A 180 15.56 -14.06 8.98
C MET A 180 16.25 -13.90 10.34
N SER A 181 17.14 -12.92 10.50
CA SER A 181 17.87 -12.70 11.74
C SER A 181 17.05 -11.98 12.80
N VAL A 182 15.98 -11.27 12.42
CA VAL A 182 15.17 -10.46 13.35
C VAL A 182 13.77 -11.02 13.61
N LEU A 183 13.35 -12.07 12.91
CA LEU A 183 12.09 -12.77 13.22
C LEU A 183 12.22 -13.49 14.57
N GLY A 184 11.21 -13.30 15.45
CA GLY A 184 11.13 -13.88 16.79
C GLY A 184 10.42 -15.23 16.84
#